data_d3e0b50366012e06007a414adcfa2eb5
#
_entry.id   d3e0b50366012e06007a414adcfa2eb5
#
_cell.length_a   1.000
_cell.length_b   1.000
_cell.length_c   1.000
_cell.angle_alpha   90.00
_cell.angle_beta   90.00
_cell.angle_gamma   90.00
#
_symmetry.space_group_name_H-M   'P 1'
#
loop_
_entity.id
_entity.type
_entity.pdbx_description
1 polymer ?
#
loop_
_entity_poly.entity_id
_entity_poly.type
_entity_poly.pdbx_seq_one_letter_code
_entity_poly.pdbx_strand_id
1 'polypeptide(L)'
;MKRSDIQIAPNYFDRYIQKIPDVSWREALREYGPKMYNSAGEHFFALGDKVYEEGKWTIKQIIQHVIDTERIMLYRALCIARGEQQRLPGFDENAYADKAKVSHRSLYSLLEEYEVVRQSGLIMFESFTAEDLMAKGNSNDTELSVLSLAFINAGHAVHHMEIIRDRYFPLIK
;
A
#
# COMPACT_ATOMS: atom_id res chain seq x y z
N MET A 1 -1.06 19.24 -1.54
CA MET A 1 -2.34 18.85 -0.89
C MET A 1 -2.04 17.90 0.27
N LYS A 2 -2.83 17.99 1.33
CA LYS A 2 -2.72 17.23 2.56
C LYS A 2 -3.85 16.21 2.70
N ARG A 3 -3.82 15.37 3.74
CA ARG A 3 -4.90 14.44 4.05
C ARG A 3 -6.24 15.15 4.24
N SER A 4 -6.26 16.27 4.94
CA SER A 4 -7.47 17.08 5.18
C SER A 4 -8.12 17.66 3.92
N ASP A 5 -7.42 17.66 2.79
CA ASP A 5 -7.98 18.10 1.51
C ASP A 5 -8.82 17.01 0.81
N ILE A 6 -8.85 15.78 1.35
CA ILE A 6 -9.69 14.69 0.84
C ILE A 6 -11.14 15.00 1.16
N GLN A 7 -11.94 15.25 0.11
CA GLN A 7 -13.35 15.65 0.24
C GLN A 7 -14.30 14.48 0.50
N ILE A 8 -13.91 13.27 0.12
CA ILE A 8 -14.73 12.07 0.25
C ILE A 8 -13.90 11.04 1.00
N ALA A 9 -14.38 10.64 2.18
CA ALA A 9 -13.85 9.51 2.93
C ALA A 9 -14.43 8.23 2.30
N PRO A 10 -13.63 7.45 1.56
CA PRO A 10 -14.14 6.23 0.93
C PRO A 10 -14.35 5.15 1.99
N ASN A 11 -15.59 4.65 2.14
CA ASN A 11 -16.04 3.79 3.23
C ASN A 11 -14.97 2.79 3.71
N TYR A 12 -14.71 1.73 3.03
CA TYR A 12 -13.74 0.69 3.45
C TYR A 12 -12.30 1.22 3.63
N PHE A 13 -11.88 2.18 2.80
CA PHE A 13 -10.50 2.64 2.73
C PHE A 13 -10.16 3.77 3.70
N ASP A 14 -11.17 4.44 4.28
CA ASP A 14 -10.95 5.52 5.25
C ASP A 14 -10.08 5.05 6.44
N ARG A 15 -10.23 3.82 6.88
CA ARG A 15 -9.42 3.20 7.94
C ARG A 15 -7.90 3.23 7.66
N TYR A 16 -7.49 3.25 6.40
CA TYR A 16 -6.08 3.40 6.00
C TYR A 16 -5.68 4.87 5.98
N ILE A 17 -6.52 5.72 5.39
CA ILE A 17 -6.29 7.17 5.31
C ILE A 17 -6.06 7.76 6.70
N GLN A 18 -6.87 7.36 7.69
CA GLN A 18 -6.78 7.85 9.07
C GLN A 18 -5.50 7.42 9.81
N LYS A 19 -4.76 6.43 9.32
CA LYS A 19 -3.46 6.04 9.89
C LYS A 19 -2.33 7.04 9.58
N ILE A 20 -2.54 7.92 8.61
CA ILE A 20 -1.54 8.91 8.22
C ILE A 20 -1.87 10.26 8.87
N PRO A 21 -0.90 10.95 9.47
CA PRO A 21 -1.09 12.32 9.98
C PRO A 21 -1.54 13.29 8.87
N ASP A 22 -1.96 14.49 9.26
CA ASP A 22 -2.33 15.53 8.29
C ASP A 22 -1.10 16.19 7.66
N VAL A 23 -0.38 15.40 6.88
CA VAL A 23 0.81 15.79 6.12
C VAL A 23 0.48 15.87 4.62
N SER A 24 1.44 16.36 3.81
CA SER A 24 1.28 16.33 2.35
C SER A 24 1.29 14.89 1.81
N TRP A 25 0.59 14.66 0.67
CA TRP A 25 0.62 13.35 0.00
C TRP A 25 2.06 12.92 -0.33
N ARG A 26 2.93 13.88 -0.66
CA ARG A 26 4.34 13.62 -0.97
C ARG A 26 5.10 13.10 0.27
N GLU A 27 4.87 13.73 1.41
CA GLU A 27 5.42 13.27 2.69
C GLU A 27 4.84 11.92 3.10
N ALA A 28 3.52 11.75 2.95
CA ALA A 28 2.86 10.47 3.23
C ALA A 28 3.50 9.31 2.45
N LEU A 29 3.68 9.45 1.14
CA LEU A 29 4.29 8.41 0.32
C LEU A 29 5.80 8.21 0.60
N ARG A 30 6.54 9.24 1.01
CA ARG A 30 7.98 9.13 1.31
C ARG A 30 8.26 8.48 2.66
N GLU A 31 7.47 8.79 3.67
CA GLU A 31 7.75 8.35 5.04
C GLU A 31 7.02 7.03 5.41
N TYR A 32 5.84 6.76 4.81
CA TYR A 32 5.00 5.63 5.18
C TYR A 32 4.96 4.58 4.05
N GLY A 33 5.90 3.66 4.10
CA GLY A 33 6.04 2.59 3.12
C GLY A 33 7.41 1.93 3.16
N PRO A 34 8.15 1.84 2.06
CA PRO A 34 9.42 1.10 1.98
C PRO A 34 10.43 1.47 3.07
N LYS A 35 10.53 2.74 3.45
CA LYS A 35 11.41 3.21 4.51
C LYS A 35 11.16 2.49 5.85
N MET A 36 9.89 2.30 6.22
CA MET A 36 9.51 1.59 7.44
C MET A 36 9.87 0.10 7.34
N TYR A 37 9.66 -0.51 6.18
CA TYR A 37 9.94 -1.92 5.94
C TYR A 37 11.44 -2.19 5.91
N ASN A 38 12.22 -1.33 5.27
CA ASN A 38 13.69 -1.41 5.28
C ASN A 38 14.25 -1.30 6.70
N SER A 39 13.71 -0.40 7.53
CA SER A 39 14.13 -0.24 8.93
C SER A 39 13.82 -1.48 9.80
N ALA A 40 12.86 -2.32 9.39
CA ALA A 40 12.49 -3.55 10.07
C ALA A 40 13.20 -4.81 9.51
N GLY A 41 14.11 -4.65 8.56
CA GLY A 41 14.74 -5.74 7.81
C GLY A 41 15.39 -6.81 8.68
N GLU A 42 16.10 -6.42 9.75
CA GLU A 42 16.73 -7.38 10.69
C GLU A 42 15.67 -8.23 11.41
N HIS A 43 14.56 -7.63 11.84
CA HIS A 43 13.44 -8.35 12.44
C HIS A 43 12.80 -9.31 11.43
N PHE A 44 12.62 -8.89 10.20
CA PHE A 44 12.07 -9.74 9.13
C PHE A 44 12.98 -10.94 8.85
N PHE A 45 14.30 -10.71 8.85
CA PHE A 45 15.27 -11.77 8.68
C PHE A 45 15.22 -12.78 9.83
N ALA A 46 15.14 -12.31 11.08
CA ALA A 46 15.02 -13.16 12.26
C ALA A 46 13.71 -13.96 12.32
N LEU A 47 12.64 -13.42 11.74
CA LEU A 47 11.35 -14.10 11.61
C LEU A 47 11.39 -15.23 10.58
N GLY A 48 12.08 -15.03 9.45
CA GLY A 48 12.08 -16.00 8.36
C GLY A 48 10.65 -16.29 7.87
N ASP A 49 10.29 -17.57 7.82
CA ASP A 49 8.96 -18.02 7.39
C ASP A 49 7.99 -18.30 8.57
N LYS A 50 8.32 -17.82 9.79
CA LYS A 50 7.42 -17.97 10.95
C LYS A 50 6.11 -17.25 10.74
N VAL A 51 5.02 -17.88 11.20
CA VAL A 51 3.67 -17.31 11.24
C VAL A 51 3.15 -17.36 12.68
N TYR A 52 2.31 -16.42 13.07
CA TYR A 52 1.78 -16.36 14.44
C TYR A 52 0.63 -17.35 14.67
N GLU A 53 0.05 -17.87 13.59
CA GLU A 53 -1.04 -18.84 13.61
C GLU A 53 -1.06 -19.60 12.28
N GLU A 54 -1.51 -20.85 12.28
CA GLU A 54 -1.63 -21.66 11.08
C GLU A 54 -2.54 -20.98 10.03
N GLY A 55 -2.16 -21.04 8.75
CA GLY A 55 -2.89 -20.41 7.66
C GLY A 55 -2.68 -18.89 7.53
N LYS A 56 -1.85 -18.26 8.37
CA LYS A 56 -1.49 -16.85 8.21
C LYS A 56 -0.31 -16.67 7.25
N TRP A 57 -0.24 -15.51 6.65
CA TRP A 57 0.81 -15.17 5.70
C TRP A 57 2.18 -15.07 6.37
N THR A 58 3.21 -15.50 5.68
CA THR A 58 4.60 -15.19 6.07
C THR A 58 4.91 -13.71 5.81
N ILE A 59 6.01 -13.21 6.40
CA ILE A 59 6.48 -11.82 6.16
C ILE A 59 6.66 -11.56 4.66
N LYS A 60 7.22 -12.51 3.91
CA LYS A 60 7.38 -12.37 2.45
C LYS A 60 6.05 -12.24 1.71
N GLN A 61 5.03 -13.02 2.11
CA GLN A 61 3.70 -12.90 1.53
C GLN A 61 3.04 -11.56 1.85
N ILE A 62 3.19 -11.05 3.08
CA ILE A 62 2.69 -9.73 3.46
C ILE A 62 3.37 -8.64 2.62
N ILE A 63 4.70 -8.67 2.47
CA ILE A 63 5.41 -7.68 1.68
C ILE A 63 4.97 -7.74 0.21
N GLN A 64 4.84 -8.94 -0.36
CA GLN A 64 4.35 -9.10 -1.74
C GLN A 64 2.92 -8.56 -1.89
N HIS A 65 2.03 -8.84 -0.94
CA HIS A 65 0.67 -8.29 -0.93
C HIS A 65 0.67 -6.75 -0.89
N VAL A 66 1.53 -6.14 -0.08
CA VAL A 66 1.66 -4.67 -0.03
C VAL A 66 2.12 -4.12 -1.38
N ILE A 67 3.10 -4.77 -2.02
CA ILE A 67 3.61 -4.40 -3.35
C ILE A 67 2.51 -4.51 -4.41
N ASP A 68 1.80 -5.63 -4.45
CA ASP A 68 0.75 -5.88 -5.44
C ASP A 68 -0.41 -4.90 -5.28
N THR A 69 -0.83 -4.66 -4.03
CA THR A 69 -1.87 -3.67 -3.72
C THR A 69 -1.44 -2.27 -4.16
N GLU A 70 -0.20 -1.87 -3.90
CA GLU A 70 0.30 -0.56 -4.33
C GLU A 70 0.24 -0.40 -5.85
N ARG A 71 0.66 -1.40 -6.62
CA ARG A 71 0.54 -1.39 -8.09
C ARG A 71 -0.89 -1.20 -8.57
N ILE A 72 -1.83 -1.92 -7.95
CA ILE A 72 -3.25 -1.82 -8.28
C ILE A 72 -3.77 -0.41 -7.97
N MET A 73 -3.42 0.16 -6.82
CA MET A 73 -3.85 1.50 -6.44
C MET A 73 -3.18 2.59 -7.31
N LEU A 74 -1.93 2.41 -7.73
CA LEU A 74 -1.26 3.30 -8.69
C LEU A 74 -1.93 3.25 -10.06
N TYR A 75 -2.29 2.06 -10.56
CA TYR A 75 -3.07 1.92 -11.80
C TYR A 75 -4.42 2.66 -11.70
N ARG A 76 -5.13 2.51 -10.59
CA ARG A 76 -6.40 3.22 -10.36
C ARG A 76 -6.20 4.74 -10.35
N ALA A 77 -5.15 5.22 -9.67
CA ALA A 77 -4.81 6.63 -9.65
C ALA A 77 -4.54 7.19 -11.06
N LEU A 78 -3.78 6.44 -11.87
CA LEU A 78 -3.52 6.80 -13.27
C LEU A 78 -4.81 6.87 -14.08
N CYS A 79 -5.65 5.83 -14.03
CA CYS A 79 -6.93 5.79 -14.77
C CYS A 79 -7.83 6.99 -14.41
N ILE A 80 -8.03 7.23 -13.12
CA ILE A 80 -8.87 8.33 -12.64
C ILE A 80 -8.30 9.68 -13.04
N ALA A 81 -6.99 9.89 -12.88
CA ALA A 81 -6.33 11.14 -13.31
C ALA A 81 -6.40 11.39 -14.83
N ARG A 82 -6.59 10.35 -15.62
CA ARG A 82 -6.78 10.44 -17.09
C ARG A 82 -8.25 10.46 -17.52
N GLY A 83 -9.17 10.60 -16.57
CA GLY A 83 -10.60 10.77 -16.86
C GLY A 83 -11.35 9.48 -17.14
N GLU A 84 -10.85 8.31 -16.72
CA GLU A 84 -11.57 7.04 -16.86
C GLU A 84 -12.91 7.09 -16.12
N GLN A 85 -13.98 6.82 -16.86
CA GLN A 85 -15.35 6.84 -16.33
C GLN A 85 -15.89 5.44 -16.04
N GLN A 86 -15.22 4.40 -16.55
CA GLN A 86 -15.65 3.03 -16.30
C GLN A 86 -15.32 2.62 -14.86
N ARG A 87 -16.17 1.77 -14.31
CA ARG A 87 -15.90 1.14 -13.01
C ARG A 87 -14.65 0.25 -13.09
N LEU A 88 -13.61 0.61 -12.34
CA LEU A 88 -12.42 -0.20 -12.23
C LEU A 88 -12.70 -1.44 -11.36
N PRO A 89 -12.20 -2.62 -11.74
CA PRO A 89 -12.47 -3.86 -11.03
C PRO A 89 -11.86 -3.89 -9.62
N GLY A 90 -12.53 -4.63 -8.73
CA GLY A 90 -11.93 -5.11 -7.48
C GLY A 90 -10.95 -6.25 -7.74
N PHE A 91 -10.28 -6.70 -6.69
CA PHE A 91 -9.49 -7.92 -6.69
C PHE A 91 -9.64 -8.64 -5.34
N ASP A 92 -9.40 -9.94 -5.35
CA ASP A 92 -9.39 -10.77 -4.14
C ASP A 92 -7.94 -10.88 -3.64
N GLU A 93 -7.63 -10.19 -2.55
CA GLU A 93 -6.29 -10.16 -1.95
C GLU A 93 -5.80 -11.53 -1.47
N ASN A 94 -6.72 -12.39 -0.99
CA ASN A 94 -6.37 -13.72 -0.54
C ASN A 94 -6.01 -14.63 -1.73
N ALA A 95 -6.83 -14.59 -2.78
CA ALA A 95 -6.55 -15.33 -4.01
C ALA A 95 -5.22 -14.90 -4.64
N TYR A 96 -4.87 -13.61 -4.57
CA TYR A 96 -3.58 -13.10 -5.06
C TYR A 96 -2.42 -13.60 -4.19
N ALA A 97 -2.54 -13.52 -2.86
CA ALA A 97 -1.53 -14.01 -1.93
C ALA A 97 -1.28 -15.52 -2.08
N ASP A 98 -2.33 -16.31 -2.28
CA ASP A 98 -2.24 -17.77 -2.52
C ASP A 98 -1.52 -18.11 -3.83
N LYS A 99 -1.65 -17.26 -4.85
CA LYS A 99 -0.98 -17.43 -6.15
C LYS A 99 0.43 -16.84 -6.19
N ALA A 100 0.75 -15.93 -5.28
CA ALA A 100 2.06 -15.31 -5.20
C ALA A 100 3.11 -16.32 -4.71
N LYS A 101 3.96 -16.78 -5.62
CA LYS A 101 5.04 -17.75 -5.31
C LYS A 101 6.26 -17.02 -4.77
N VAL A 102 6.24 -16.64 -3.48
CA VAL A 102 7.33 -15.87 -2.85
C VAL A 102 8.46 -16.73 -2.26
N SER A 103 8.31 -18.05 -2.19
CA SER A 103 9.29 -18.96 -1.58
C SER A 103 10.68 -18.91 -2.25
N HIS A 104 10.72 -18.64 -3.56
CA HIS A 104 11.96 -18.50 -4.33
C HIS A 104 12.59 -17.09 -4.23
N ARG A 105 11.92 -16.15 -3.59
CA ARG A 105 12.37 -14.76 -3.47
C ARG A 105 13.15 -14.53 -2.17
N SER A 106 14.21 -13.74 -2.25
CA SER A 106 14.86 -13.22 -1.06
C SER A 106 14.05 -12.06 -0.47
N LEU A 107 14.17 -11.84 0.84
CA LEU A 107 13.59 -10.67 1.50
C LEU A 107 14.13 -9.37 0.87
N TYR A 108 15.43 -9.34 0.57
CA TYR A 108 16.08 -8.20 -0.09
C TYR A 108 15.41 -7.86 -1.42
N SER A 109 15.15 -8.86 -2.30
CA SER A 109 14.51 -8.61 -3.60
C SER A 109 13.08 -8.08 -3.48
N LEU A 110 12.35 -8.43 -2.41
CA LEU A 110 11.02 -7.90 -2.13
C LEU A 110 11.08 -6.45 -1.67
N LEU A 111 12.01 -6.13 -0.77
CA LEU A 111 12.19 -4.76 -0.28
C LEU A 111 12.67 -3.82 -1.39
N GLU A 112 13.59 -4.28 -2.23
CA GLU A 112 14.06 -3.54 -3.40
C GLU A 112 12.91 -3.28 -4.40
N GLU A 113 12.10 -4.29 -4.71
CA GLU A 113 10.92 -4.14 -5.58
C GLU A 113 9.93 -3.13 -4.99
N TYR A 114 9.70 -3.19 -3.68
CA TYR A 114 8.80 -2.24 -3.02
C TYR A 114 9.30 -0.80 -3.15
N GLU A 115 10.60 -0.57 -2.97
CA GLU A 115 11.22 0.75 -3.16
C GLU A 115 11.02 1.27 -4.59
N VAL A 116 11.29 0.43 -5.60
CA VAL A 116 11.14 0.79 -7.02
C VAL A 116 9.67 1.12 -7.35
N VAL A 117 8.71 0.34 -6.87
CA VAL A 117 7.28 0.58 -7.10
C VAL A 117 6.85 1.91 -6.47
N ARG A 118 7.25 2.17 -5.21
CA ARG A 118 6.97 3.44 -4.53
C ARG A 118 7.59 4.63 -5.25
N GLN A 119 8.84 4.51 -5.68
CA GLN A 119 9.52 5.56 -6.43
C GLN A 119 8.82 5.87 -7.76
N SER A 120 8.42 4.83 -8.49
CA SER A 120 7.60 4.99 -9.71
C SER A 120 6.27 5.71 -9.42
N GLY A 121 5.60 5.32 -8.33
CA GLY A 121 4.38 5.97 -7.88
C GLY A 121 4.58 7.45 -7.53
N LEU A 122 5.63 7.78 -6.80
CA LEU A 122 5.98 9.17 -6.46
C LEU A 122 6.17 10.02 -7.71
N ILE A 123 6.94 9.54 -8.69
CA ILE A 123 7.17 10.25 -9.96
C ILE A 123 5.84 10.47 -10.71
N MET A 124 4.98 9.44 -10.75
CA MET A 124 3.66 9.55 -11.36
C MET A 124 2.80 10.62 -10.66
N PHE A 125 2.70 10.59 -9.33
CA PHE A 125 1.95 11.58 -8.57
C PHE A 125 2.51 13.00 -8.69
N GLU A 126 3.84 13.15 -8.85
CA GLU A 126 4.48 14.44 -9.10
C GLU A 126 4.13 15.03 -10.47
N SER A 127 3.71 14.20 -11.42
CA SER A 127 3.23 14.64 -12.75
C SER A 127 1.79 15.13 -12.73
N PHE A 128 1.04 14.90 -11.66
CA PHE A 128 -0.37 15.28 -11.55
C PHE A 128 -0.54 16.73 -11.12
N THR A 129 -1.46 17.42 -11.78
CA THR A 129 -1.92 18.76 -11.39
C THR A 129 -2.81 18.69 -10.14
N ALA A 130 -3.15 19.84 -9.57
CA ALA A 130 -4.12 19.89 -8.46
C ALA A 130 -5.50 19.38 -8.90
N GLU A 131 -5.89 19.62 -10.15
CA GLU A 131 -7.14 19.12 -10.72
C GLU A 131 -7.11 17.59 -10.85
N ASP A 132 -6.03 17.01 -11.37
CA ASP A 132 -5.86 15.56 -11.46
C ASP A 132 -5.94 14.90 -10.06
N LEU A 133 -5.31 15.50 -9.04
CA LEU A 133 -5.36 14.97 -7.68
C LEU A 133 -6.77 14.97 -7.07
N MET A 134 -7.61 15.91 -7.48
CA MET A 134 -9.01 16.01 -7.04
C MET A 134 -9.98 15.22 -7.93
N ALA A 135 -9.52 14.71 -9.08
CA ALA A 135 -10.33 13.88 -9.95
C ALA A 135 -10.86 12.64 -9.22
N LYS A 136 -12.10 12.25 -9.54
CA LYS A 136 -12.83 11.16 -8.87
C LYS A 136 -13.17 10.07 -9.86
N GLY A 137 -13.20 8.85 -9.40
CA GLY A 137 -13.61 7.68 -10.17
C GLY A 137 -14.14 6.58 -9.26
N ASN A 138 -14.67 5.54 -9.88
CA ASN A 138 -15.23 4.40 -9.16
C ASN A 138 -14.33 3.18 -9.28
N SER A 139 -14.03 2.58 -8.14
CA SER A 139 -13.34 1.29 -8.09
C SER A 139 -14.02 0.38 -7.09
N ASN A 140 -14.49 -0.77 -7.57
CA ASN A 140 -15.17 -1.78 -6.76
C ASN A 140 -16.34 -1.17 -5.93
N ASP A 141 -17.20 -0.40 -6.63
CA ASP A 141 -18.36 0.32 -6.05
C ASP A 141 -18.03 1.38 -4.98
N THR A 142 -16.77 1.79 -4.92
CA THR A 142 -16.32 2.85 -4.01
C THR A 142 -15.82 4.04 -4.82
N GLU A 143 -16.35 5.23 -4.53
CA GLU A 143 -15.82 6.47 -5.10
C GLU A 143 -14.49 6.83 -4.43
N LEU A 144 -13.47 7.08 -5.24
CA LEU A 144 -12.12 7.42 -4.82
C LEU A 144 -11.64 8.67 -5.55
N SER A 145 -10.90 9.54 -4.87
CA SER A 145 -10.11 10.57 -5.54
C SER A 145 -8.66 10.08 -5.74
N VAL A 146 -7.97 10.65 -6.71
CA VAL A 146 -6.52 10.37 -6.90
C VAL A 146 -5.76 10.70 -5.63
N LEU A 147 -6.07 11.82 -4.96
CA LEU A 147 -5.47 12.20 -3.69
C LEU A 147 -5.69 11.13 -2.62
N SER A 148 -6.92 10.59 -2.48
CA SER A 148 -7.21 9.54 -1.50
C SER A 148 -6.39 8.28 -1.75
N LEU A 149 -6.10 7.92 -3.00
CA LEU A 149 -5.27 6.75 -3.36
C LEU A 149 -3.83 6.88 -2.88
N ALA A 150 -3.25 8.09 -2.85
CA ALA A 150 -1.93 8.31 -2.25
C ALA A 150 -1.92 7.96 -0.75
N PHE A 151 -2.94 8.42 -0.01
CA PHE A 151 -3.06 8.16 1.42
C PHE A 151 -3.47 6.71 1.72
N ILE A 152 -4.25 6.08 0.85
CA ILE A 152 -4.57 4.65 0.94
C ILE A 152 -3.29 3.82 0.82
N ASN A 153 -2.42 4.09 -0.15
CA ASN A 153 -1.15 3.38 -0.31
C ASN A 153 -0.26 3.52 0.93
N ALA A 154 -0.10 4.73 1.44
CA ALA A 154 0.69 4.97 2.65
C ALA A 154 0.08 4.28 3.87
N GLY A 155 -1.22 4.43 4.09
CA GLY A 155 -1.91 3.88 5.25
C GLY A 155 -2.08 2.36 5.22
N HIS A 156 -2.18 1.75 4.04
CA HIS A 156 -2.17 0.30 3.86
C HIS A 156 -0.83 -0.31 4.30
N ALA A 157 0.27 0.34 3.92
CA ALA A 157 1.60 -0.06 4.38
C ALA A 157 1.73 0.03 5.92
N VAL A 158 1.23 1.11 6.52
CA VAL A 158 1.21 1.27 8.00
C VAL A 158 0.38 0.16 8.64
N HIS A 159 -0.81 -0.12 8.10
CA HIS A 159 -1.70 -1.17 8.61
C HIS A 159 -1.00 -2.53 8.69
N HIS A 160 -0.34 -2.95 7.63
CA HIS A 160 0.37 -4.23 7.63
C HIS A 160 1.61 -4.21 8.52
N MET A 161 2.31 -3.08 8.64
CA MET A 161 3.42 -2.95 9.57
C MET A 161 2.96 -3.04 11.04
N GLU A 162 1.80 -2.50 11.39
CA GLU A 162 1.19 -2.67 12.73
C GLU A 162 0.88 -4.14 13.01
N ILE A 163 0.25 -4.85 12.06
CA ILE A 163 0.01 -6.30 12.19
C ILE A 163 1.31 -7.05 12.40
N ILE A 164 2.35 -6.73 11.64
CA ILE A 164 3.66 -7.37 11.77
C ILE A 164 4.25 -7.10 13.15
N ARG A 165 4.23 -5.86 13.62
CA ARG A 165 4.74 -5.49 14.94
C ARG A 165 4.00 -6.19 16.05
N ASP A 166 2.68 -6.22 15.99
CA ASP A 166 1.84 -6.72 17.08
C ASP A 166 1.76 -8.24 17.13
N ARG A 167 1.85 -8.93 15.98
CA ARG A 167 1.63 -10.37 15.89
C ARG A 167 2.90 -11.18 15.60
N TYR A 168 3.85 -10.63 14.85
CA TYR A 168 5.03 -11.37 14.41
C TYR A 168 6.27 -11.05 15.25
N PHE A 169 6.52 -9.78 15.61
CA PHE A 169 7.71 -9.46 16.43
C PHE A 169 7.77 -10.20 17.76
N PRO A 170 6.66 -10.49 18.46
CA PRO A 170 6.72 -11.35 19.66
C PRO A 170 7.23 -12.76 19.44
N LEU A 171 7.34 -13.24 18.18
CA LEU A 171 7.90 -14.55 17.83
C LEU A 171 9.43 -14.55 17.76
N ILE A 172 10.06 -13.38 17.83
CA ILE A 172 11.52 -13.24 17.88
C ILE A 172 11.92 -13.31 19.36
N LYS A 173 12.72 -14.33 19.67
CA LYS A 173 13.29 -14.52 21.01
C LYS A 173 14.67 -13.88 21.07
#